data_3f0273e32dc88422f2cea9f1619cece6
#
_entry.id   3f0273e32dc88422f2cea9f1619cece6
#
_cell.length_a   1.000
_cell.length_b   1.000
_cell.length_c   1.000
_cell.angle_alpha   90.00
_cell.angle_beta   90.00
_cell.angle_gamma   90.00
#
_symmetry.space_group_name_H-M   'P 1'
#
loop_
_entity.id
_entity.type
_entity.pdbx_description
1 polymer ?
#
loop_
_entity_poly.entity_id
_entity_poly.type
_entity_poly.pdbx_seq_one_letter_code
_entity_poly.pdbx_strand_id
1 'polypeptide(L)'
;MVKFSKEIGPNHYRETFGRYFEDFKVGDIYEHRPGKTVTEYDNHLFTLMTLNTHPLHFDAEFGKGTEFKQNLVVSTYTLSLLIGMSVSDCSQKAVANLGMTDVRFTLP
;
A
#
# COMPACT_ATOMS: atom_id res chain seq x y z
N MET A 1 16.69 13.06 -11.50
CA MET A 1 15.92 13.32 -10.27
C MET A 1 14.53 13.82 -10.65
N VAL A 2 13.50 13.18 -10.15
CA VAL A 2 12.12 13.60 -10.38
C VAL A 2 11.80 14.77 -9.46
N LYS A 3 11.38 15.90 -10.02
CA LYS A 3 10.96 17.05 -9.24
C LYS A 3 9.52 16.87 -8.78
N PHE A 4 9.21 17.27 -7.54
CA PHE A 4 7.85 17.21 -7.01
C PHE A 4 6.91 18.23 -7.64
N SER A 5 7.43 19.23 -8.31
CA SER A 5 6.62 20.23 -9.03
C SER A 5 7.32 20.66 -10.31
N LYS A 6 6.51 21.00 -11.28
CA LYS A 6 6.93 21.53 -12.57
C LYS A 6 6.41 22.95 -12.72
N GLU A 7 7.27 23.89 -13.10
CA GLU A 7 6.86 25.23 -13.47
C GLU A 7 6.10 25.20 -14.80
N ILE A 8 4.88 25.72 -14.82
CA ILE A 8 4.01 25.76 -16.00
C ILE A 8 3.69 27.18 -16.43
N GLY A 9 4.25 28.18 -15.76
CA GLY A 9 4.12 29.60 -16.06
C GLY A 9 4.90 30.39 -15.02
N PRO A 10 4.99 31.73 -15.14
CA PRO A 10 5.71 32.55 -14.16
C PRO A 10 5.15 32.35 -12.75
N ASN A 11 6.00 31.86 -11.83
CA ASN A 11 5.62 31.57 -10.45
C ASN A 11 4.40 30.63 -10.30
N HIS A 12 4.14 29.81 -11.32
CA HIS A 12 3.01 28.89 -11.37
C HIS A 12 3.52 27.45 -11.49
N TYR A 13 3.21 26.62 -10.50
CA TYR A 13 3.74 25.28 -10.38
C TYR A 13 2.60 24.25 -10.32
N ARG A 14 2.87 23.09 -10.91
CA ARG A 14 1.99 21.92 -10.83
C ARG A 14 2.76 20.76 -10.24
N GLU A 15 2.13 20.04 -9.31
CA GLU A 15 2.73 18.83 -8.74
C GLU A 15 2.96 17.77 -9.82
N THR A 16 4.03 17.00 -9.64
CA THR A 16 4.37 15.87 -10.52
C THR A 16 4.37 14.59 -9.70
N PHE A 17 3.81 13.55 -10.28
CA PHE A 17 3.65 12.25 -9.63
C PHE A 17 4.07 11.12 -10.54
N GLY A 18 4.61 10.04 -9.93
CA GLY A 18 4.97 8.83 -10.63
C GLY A 18 6.25 8.93 -11.45
N ARG A 19 6.64 7.78 -11.96
CA ARG A 19 7.85 7.63 -12.77
C ARG A 19 7.53 6.80 -14.00
N TYR A 20 8.26 7.04 -15.07
CA TYR A 20 8.30 6.12 -16.20
C TYR A 20 9.35 5.03 -15.94
N PHE A 21 9.29 3.95 -16.71
CA PHE A 21 10.22 2.85 -16.58
C PHE A 21 11.69 3.31 -16.60
N GLU A 22 12.00 4.25 -17.47
CA GLU A 22 13.34 4.78 -17.68
C GLU A 22 13.86 5.62 -16.50
N ASP A 23 12.97 6.06 -15.62
CA ASP A 23 13.35 6.85 -14.44
C ASP A 23 13.86 5.97 -13.29
N PHE A 24 13.66 4.65 -13.38
CA PHE A 24 14.10 3.72 -12.35
C PHE A 24 15.52 3.22 -12.61
N LYS A 25 16.30 3.12 -11.56
CA LYS A 25 17.63 2.56 -11.56
C LYS A 25 17.72 1.40 -10.58
N VAL A 26 18.28 0.29 -11.01
CA VAL A 26 18.53 -0.84 -10.10
C VAL A 26 19.44 -0.40 -8.96
N GLY A 27 19.02 -0.67 -7.72
CA GLY A 27 19.75 -0.28 -6.51
C GLY A 27 19.27 1.00 -5.85
N ASP A 28 18.45 1.80 -6.52
CA ASP A 28 17.83 2.98 -5.89
C ASP A 28 16.83 2.57 -4.80
N ILE A 29 16.76 3.39 -3.77
CA ILE A 29 15.86 3.21 -2.63
C ILE A 29 14.88 4.37 -2.60
N TYR A 30 13.60 4.07 -2.52
CA TYR A 30 12.51 5.05 -2.43
C TYR A 30 11.82 4.91 -1.09
N GLU A 31 11.87 5.95 -0.26
CA GLU A 31 11.15 6.01 1.00
C GLU A 31 9.82 6.74 0.81
N HIS A 32 8.73 6.07 1.15
CA HIS A 32 7.40 6.63 0.97
C HIS A 32 6.87 7.27 2.24
N ARG A 33 6.24 8.43 2.12
CA ARG A 33 5.60 9.17 3.21
C ARG A 33 4.27 9.75 2.74
N PRO A 34 3.32 10.02 3.63
CA PRO A 34 3.37 9.73 5.07
C PRO A 34 3.19 8.23 5.36
N GLY A 35 3.55 7.84 6.57
CA GLY A 35 3.10 6.59 7.14
C GLY A 35 1.67 6.73 7.69
N LYS A 36 1.05 5.63 8.06
CA LYS A 36 -0.24 5.65 8.77
C LYS A 36 -0.29 4.54 9.81
N THR A 37 -1.09 4.75 10.85
CA THR A 37 -1.42 3.69 11.79
C THR A 37 -2.50 2.80 11.18
N VAL A 38 -2.22 1.50 11.10
CA VAL A 38 -3.22 0.51 10.75
C VAL A 38 -4.09 0.23 11.97
N THR A 39 -5.40 0.40 11.84
CA THR A 39 -6.35 0.20 12.93
C THR A 39 -7.16 -1.07 12.72
N GLU A 40 -7.81 -1.54 13.80
CA GLU A 40 -8.76 -2.66 13.69
C GLU A 40 -9.90 -2.34 12.72
N TYR A 41 -10.35 -1.09 12.68
CA TYR A 41 -11.36 -0.65 11.73
C TYR A 41 -10.92 -0.84 10.27
N ASP A 42 -9.69 -0.48 9.94
CA ASP A 42 -9.13 -0.68 8.60
C ASP A 42 -9.20 -2.16 8.20
N ASN A 43 -8.79 -3.04 9.10
CA ASN A 43 -8.80 -4.48 8.88
C ASN A 43 -10.21 -5.03 8.72
N HIS A 44 -11.11 -4.68 9.61
CA HIS A 44 -12.49 -5.14 9.57
C HIS A 44 -13.20 -4.68 8.29
N LEU A 45 -13.08 -3.40 7.97
CA LEU A 45 -13.70 -2.82 6.78
C LEU A 45 -13.20 -3.49 5.50
N PHE A 46 -11.89 -3.60 5.35
CA PHE A 46 -11.28 -4.19 4.15
C PHE A 46 -11.65 -5.67 4.01
N THR A 47 -11.55 -6.42 5.09
CA THR A 47 -11.85 -7.85 5.11
C THR A 47 -13.29 -8.11 4.69
N LEU A 48 -14.25 -7.40 5.28
CA LEU A 48 -15.67 -7.60 4.99
C LEU A 48 -16.06 -7.04 3.62
N MET A 49 -15.47 -5.91 3.21
CA MET A 49 -15.72 -5.31 1.90
C MET A 49 -15.28 -6.24 0.75
N THR A 50 -14.28 -7.07 0.98
CA THR A 50 -13.78 -8.04 0.00
C THR A 50 -14.41 -9.43 0.16
N LEU A 51 -15.47 -9.54 0.95
CA LEU A 51 -16.22 -10.78 1.20
C LEU A 51 -15.39 -11.89 1.86
N ASN A 52 -14.33 -11.53 2.56
CA ASN A 52 -13.57 -12.47 3.38
C ASN A 52 -14.24 -12.58 4.75
N THR A 53 -14.87 -13.71 5.02
CA THR A 53 -15.62 -13.95 6.24
C THR A 53 -14.85 -14.78 7.27
N HIS A 54 -13.54 -14.91 7.12
CA HIS A 54 -12.75 -15.65 8.10
C HIS A 54 -12.66 -14.87 9.42
N PRO A 55 -13.15 -15.42 10.53
CA PRO A 55 -13.27 -14.69 11.79
C PRO A 55 -11.93 -14.26 12.41
N LEU A 56 -10.83 -14.83 11.98
CA LEU A 56 -9.50 -14.43 12.44
C LEU A 56 -9.23 -12.91 12.21
N HIS A 57 -9.88 -12.30 11.23
CA HIS A 57 -9.63 -10.92 10.87
C HIS A 57 -10.56 -9.91 11.55
N PHE A 58 -11.73 -10.34 12.04
CA PHE A 58 -12.72 -9.39 12.55
C PHE A 58 -13.47 -9.83 13.82
N ASP A 59 -13.28 -11.05 14.28
CA ASP A 59 -13.91 -11.54 15.52
C ASP A 59 -12.85 -11.64 16.62
N ALA A 60 -12.92 -10.72 17.58
CA ALA A 60 -11.93 -10.65 18.67
C ALA A 60 -11.93 -11.89 19.56
N GLU A 61 -13.10 -12.47 19.82
CA GLU A 61 -13.18 -13.70 20.63
C GLU A 61 -12.55 -14.89 19.90
N PHE A 62 -12.77 -14.99 18.59
CA PHE A 62 -12.08 -16.00 17.78
C PHE A 62 -10.56 -15.79 17.83
N GLY A 63 -10.13 -14.55 17.66
CA GLY A 63 -8.69 -14.18 17.68
C GLY A 63 -8.02 -14.58 18.99
N LYS A 64 -8.65 -14.36 20.12
CA LYS A 64 -8.15 -14.77 21.46
C LYS A 64 -7.90 -16.27 21.57
N GLY A 65 -8.68 -17.08 20.89
CA GLY A 65 -8.55 -18.55 20.89
C GLY A 65 -7.46 -19.09 19.98
N THR A 66 -6.84 -18.24 19.16
CA THR A 66 -5.75 -18.64 18.26
C THR A 66 -4.38 -18.52 18.93
N GLU A 67 -3.36 -19.08 18.29
CA GLU A 67 -1.98 -18.92 18.75
C GLU A 67 -1.51 -17.45 18.76
N PHE A 68 -2.15 -16.59 17.98
CA PHE A 68 -1.82 -15.15 17.89
C PHE A 68 -2.44 -14.32 19.02
N LYS A 69 -3.45 -14.84 19.70
CA LYS A 69 -4.16 -14.17 20.82
C LYS A 69 -4.82 -12.85 20.45
N GLN A 70 -5.00 -12.58 19.17
CA GLN A 70 -5.61 -11.36 18.64
C GLN A 70 -6.02 -11.57 17.18
N ASN A 71 -6.79 -10.64 16.65
CA ASN A 71 -7.04 -10.61 15.21
C ASN A 71 -5.76 -10.31 14.44
N LEU A 72 -5.64 -10.89 13.26
CA LEU A 72 -4.59 -10.57 12.31
C LEU A 72 -5.13 -9.65 11.21
N VAL A 73 -4.27 -8.76 10.74
CA VAL A 73 -4.57 -7.97 9.55
C VAL A 73 -4.61 -8.89 8.34
N VAL A 74 -5.67 -8.78 7.55
CA VAL A 74 -5.76 -9.57 6.32
C VAL A 74 -4.63 -9.18 5.36
N SER A 75 -3.90 -10.17 4.87
CA SER A 75 -2.66 -9.93 4.09
C SER A 75 -2.90 -9.16 2.80
N THR A 76 -4.07 -9.28 2.19
CA THR A 76 -4.43 -8.49 1.01
C THR A 76 -4.59 -7.00 1.31
N TYR A 77 -4.96 -6.62 2.54
CA TYR A 77 -4.90 -5.23 2.99
C TYR A 77 -3.46 -4.72 3.03
N THR A 78 -2.57 -5.50 3.63
CA THR A 78 -1.14 -5.15 3.72
C THR A 78 -0.53 -4.93 2.33
N LEU A 79 -0.84 -5.83 1.40
CA LEU A 79 -0.39 -5.69 0.01
C LEU A 79 -0.96 -4.43 -0.64
N SER A 80 -2.26 -4.19 -0.49
CA SER A 80 -2.92 -3.00 -1.05
C SER A 80 -2.35 -1.71 -0.47
N LEU A 81 -2.06 -1.69 0.84
CA LEU A 81 -1.45 -0.53 1.50
C LEU A 81 -0.06 -0.24 0.95
N LEU A 82 0.77 -1.28 0.80
CA LEU A 82 2.11 -1.16 0.24
C LEU A 82 2.08 -0.57 -1.18
N ILE A 83 1.21 -1.11 -2.02
CA ILE A 83 1.04 -0.62 -3.39
C ILE A 83 0.52 0.82 -3.36
N GLY A 84 -0.49 1.12 -2.55
CA GLY A 84 -1.07 2.46 -2.44
C GLY A 84 -0.05 3.51 -2.01
N MET A 85 0.77 3.21 -1.02
CA MET A 85 1.81 4.13 -0.54
C MET A 85 2.87 4.44 -1.59
N SER A 86 3.10 3.56 -2.54
CA SER A 86 4.09 3.75 -3.60
C SER A 86 3.55 4.46 -4.84
N VAL A 87 2.23 4.70 -4.92
CA VAL A 87 1.60 5.24 -6.13
C VAL A 87 2.15 6.60 -6.50
N SER A 88 2.11 7.56 -5.58
CA SER A 88 2.46 8.95 -5.90
C SER A 88 3.91 9.11 -6.36
N ASP A 89 4.83 8.32 -5.82
CA ASP A 89 6.25 8.40 -6.14
C ASP A 89 6.65 7.46 -7.29
N CYS A 90 6.06 6.29 -7.39
CA CYS A 90 6.50 5.26 -8.32
C CYS A 90 5.51 5.01 -9.46
N SER A 91 4.28 4.65 -9.19
CA SER A 91 3.43 4.00 -10.19
C SER A 91 2.34 4.87 -10.80
N GLN A 92 2.18 6.12 -10.41
CA GLN A 92 1.03 6.95 -10.86
C GLN A 92 1.01 7.20 -12.37
N LYS A 93 2.12 7.03 -13.06
CA LYS A 93 2.18 7.12 -14.52
C LYS A 93 1.90 5.81 -15.24
N ALA A 94 1.74 4.71 -14.49
CA ALA A 94 1.41 3.42 -15.09
C ALA A 94 -0.02 3.43 -15.62
N VAL A 95 -0.22 2.70 -16.72
CA VAL A 95 -1.56 2.56 -17.34
C VAL A 95 -2.39 1.51 -16.59
N ALA A 96 -1.77 0.40 -16.20
CA ALA A 96 -2.43 -0.71 -15.53
C ALA A 96 -1.43 -1.56 -14.76
N ASN A 97 -1.90 -2.24 -13.70
CA ASN A 97 -1.16 -3.30 -13.04
C ASN A 97 -1.54 -4.62 -13.68
N LEU A 98 -0.61 -5.24 -14.39
CA LEU A 98 -0.85 -6.49 -15.11
C LEU A 98 -0.51 -7.74 -14.30
N GLY A 99 0.22 -7.58 -13.22
CA GLY A 99 0.61 -8.70 -12.39
C GLY A 99 1.71 -8.36 -11.42
N MET A 100 1.92 -9.27 -10.49
CA MET A 100 2.99 -9.21 -9.50
C MET A 100 3.58 -10.61 -9.33
N THR A 101 4.88 -10.67 -9.08
CA THR A 101 5.58 -11.91 -8.79
C THR A 101 6.25 -11.81 -7.43
N ASP A 102 6.46 -12.96 -6.81
CA ASP A 102 7.25 -13.08 -5.59
C ASP A 102 6.69 -12.27 -4.40
N VAL A 103 5.37 -12.26 -4.25
CA VAL A 103 4.72 -11.63 -3.10
C VAL A 103 4.85 -12.55 -1.88
N ARG A 104 5.45 -12.03 -0.79
CA ARG A 104 5.65 -12.78 0.45
C ARG A 104 5.24 -11.95 1.65
N PHE A 105 4.57 -12.60 2.60
CA PHE A 105 4.23 -12.03 3.90
C PHE A 105 5.07 -12.75 4.96
N THR A 106 6.08 -12.07 5.48
CA THR A 106 7.10 -12.69 6.35
C THR A 106 6.70 -12.73 7.82
N LEU A 107 5.73 -11.91 8.22
CA LEU A 107 5.19 -11.85 9.58
C LEU A 107 3.66 -11.81 9.52
N PRO A 108 2.98 -12.42 10.53
CA PRO A 108 1.52 -12.32 10.63
C PRO A 108 1.04 -10.92 10.95
#